data_737115c9f6152c2bc2608f15c9abef04
#
_entry.id   737115c9f6152c2bc2608f15c9abef04
#
_cell.length_a   1.000
_cell.length_b   1.000
_cell.length_c   1.000
_cell.angle_alpha   90.00
_cell.angle_beta   90.00
_cell.angle_gamma   90.00
#
_symmetry.space_group_name_H-M   'P 1'
#
loop_
_entity.id
_entity.type
_entity.pdbx_description
1 polymer ?
#
loop_
_entity_poly.entity_id
_entity_poly.type
_entity_poly.pdbx_seq_one_letter_code
_entity_poly.pdbx_strand_id
1 'polypeptide(L)'
;TFSIPLELNGTEAIFFEPVGRVTKAALKASWPSPSFTGKMLPDTRKISQNGFNAHWKILDLNRNYPQQWKDDAYNFADSAFGVRLIRPVDEYLKNERTAKYAILVIGLTFLIYFFFETLRKFRIHPFQYLLIGLALVVFYLLLLSFSEQIGFNAAYGVAAVATIGLISFYSASVLRLPILLIQLTILLGIIFGFIFVVLQLEDFALLAGSLGIFVALAAVMFYSRKVDWYNLE
;
A
#
# COMPACT_ATOMS: atom_id res chain seq x y z
N THR A 1 -6.04 34.42 -33.57
CA THR A 1 -6.22 33.13 -32.87
C THR A 1 -5.34 32.10 -33.55
N PHE A 2 -4.54 31.39 -32.77
CA PHE A 2 -3.75 30.26 -33.27
C PHE A 2 -4.04 29.04 -32.38
N SER A 3 -3.91 27.85 -32.94
CA SER A 3 -4.10 26.58 -32.27
C SER A 3 -2.90 25.68 -32.54
N ILE A 4 -2.37 25.07 -31.51
CA ILE A 4 -1.20 24.19 -31.62
C ILE A 4 -1.62 22.82 -31.06
N PRO A 5 -1.81 21.80 -31.90
CA PRO A 5 -1.93 20.43 -31.43
C PRO A 5 -0.54 19.91 -31.03
N LEU A 6 -0.45 19.32 -29.84
CA LEU A 6 0.77 18.74 -29.31
C LEU A 6 0.51 17.29 -28.92
N GLU A 7 1.37 16.38 -29.36
CA GLU A 7 1.47 15.02 -28.86
C GLU A 7 2.71 14.93 -27.98
N LEU A 8 2.49 14.71 -26.68
CA LEU A 8 3.56 14.68 -25.69
C LEU A 8 3.63 13.31 -25.03
N ASN A 9 4.83 12.79 -24.94
CA ASN A 9 5.12 11.60 -24.14
C ASN A 9 5.71 12.06 -22.80
N GLY A 10 5.02 11.74 -21.70
CA GLY A 10 5.45 12.13 -20.37
C GLY A 10 4.77 11.28 -19.31
N THR A 11 5.39 11.17 -18.16
CA THR A 11 4.93 10.25 -17.08
C THR A 11 4.68 10.96 -15.76
N GLU A 12 5.01 12.25 -15.62
CA GLU A 12 4.95 12.94 -14.35
C GLU A 12 3.92 14.07 -14.32
N ALA A 13 4.13 15.13 -15.10
CA ALA A 13 3.26 16.29 -15.08
C ALA A 13 3.36 17.11 -16.38
N ILE A 14 2.27 17.80 -16.70
CA ILE A 14 2.20 18.78 -17.77
C ILE A 14 1.57 20.06 -17.20
N PHE A 15 2.28 21.17 -17.35
CA PHE A 15 1.83 22.50 -16.96
C PHE A 15 1.82 23.45 -18.13
N PHE A 16 0.86 24.36 -18.13
CA PHE A 16 0.69 25.43 -19.10
C PHE A 16 0.72 26.78 -18.40
N GLU A 17 1.35 27.76 -19.02
CA GLU A 17 1.34 29.15 -18.58
C GLU A 17 0.43 29.97 -19.49
N PRO A 18 -0.64 30.60 -18.97
CA PRO A 18 -1.60 31.30 -19.79
C PRO A 18 -1.11 32.67 -20.22
N VAL A 19 -0.60 32.86 -21.43
CA VAL A 19 -0.05 34.14 -21.91
C VAL A 19 -1.03 34.96 -22.79
N GLY A 20 -2.07 34.35 -23.34
CA GLY A 20 -3.05 35.03 -24.18
C GLY A 20 -4.13 35.79 -23.40
N ARG A 21 -4.88 36.69 -24.07
CA ARG A 21 -6.12 37.28 -23.46
C ARG A 21 -7.16 36.22 -23.12
N VAL A 22 -7.25 35.21 -23.95
CA VAL A 22 -8.04 34.00 -23.71
C VAL A 22 -7.19 32.80 -24.04
N THR A 23 -6.86 32.02 -23.05
CA THR A 23 -6.13 30.75 -23.21
C THR A 23 -7.11 29.60 -23.06
N LYS A 24 -7.22 28.76 -24.09
CA LYS A 24 -7.99 27.51 -24.04
C LYS A 24 -7.03 26.35 -24.13
N ALA A 25 -7.11 25.42 -23.19
CA ALA A 25 -6.34 24.18 -23.23
C ALA A 25 -7.29 22.99 -23.14
N ALA A 26 -7.04 21.98 -23.94
CA ALA A 26 -7.73 20.68 -23.88
C ALA A 26 -6.67 19.60 -23.73
N LEU A 27 -6.79 18.77 -22.69
CA LEU A 27 -5.87 17.69 -22.42
C LEU A 27 -6.62 16.36 -22.38
N LYS A 28 -6.15 15.40 -23.16
CA LYS A 28 -6.65 14.03 -23.20
C LYS A 28 -5.48 13.09 -23.01
N ALA A 29 -5.62 12.15 -22.07
CA ALA A 29 -4.63 11.10 -21.86
C ALA A 29 -5.29 9.80 -21.43
N SER A 30 -4.64 8.67 -21.73
CA SER A 30 -5.03 7.32 -21.29
C SER A 30 -4.56 7.02 -19.86
N TRP A 31 -4.64 8.01 -18.95
CA TRP A 31 -4.20 7.89 -17.55
C TRP A 31 -5.39 7.94 -16.61
N PRO A 32 -5.62 6.90 -15.75
CA PRO A 32 -6.85 6.81 -14.97
C PRO A 32 -6.90 7.74 -13.75
N SER A 33 -5.74 8.23 -13.26
CA SER A 33 -5.64 8.98 -12.00
C SER A 33 -4.96 10.34 -12.19
N PRO A 34 -5.60 11.32 -12.87
CA PRO A 34 -5.07 12.65 -12.99
C PRO A 34 -5.26 13.46 -11.70
N SER A 35 -4.26 14.21 -11.28
CA SER A 35 -4.37 15.26 -10.27
C SER A 35 -4.27 16.62 -10.97
N PHE A 36 -5.38 17.35 -11.00
CA PHE A 36 -5.40 18.69 -11.55
C PHE A 36 -4.81 19.67 -10.52
N THR A 37 -3.71 20.29 -10.89
CA THR A 37 -2.93 21.16 -10.01
C THR A 37 -2.67 22.50 -10.68
N GLY A 38 -2.28 23.49 -9.85
CA GLY A 38 -2.06 24.87 -10.26
C GLY A 38 -3.19 25.77 -9.78
N LYS A 39 -3.07 27.06 -10.10
CA LYS A 39 -3.98 28.09 -9.62
C LYS A 39 -5.38 27.99 -10.22
N MET A 40 -5.51 27.32 -11.36
CA MET A 40 -6.76 27.24 -12.14
C MET A 40 -7.10 25.78 -12.42
N LEU A 41 -8.24 25.34 -11.89
CA LEU A 41 -8.75 24.01 -12.15
C LEU A 41 -9.48 23.96 -13.50
N PRO A 42 -9.68 22.78 -14.11
CA PRO A 42 -10.41 22.67 -15.38
C PRO A 42 -11.88 23.03 -15.22
N ASP A 43 -12.43 23.77 -16.19
CA ASP A 43 -13.87 24.09 -16.25
C ASP A 43 -14.73 22.83 -16.42
N THR A 44 -14.24 21.90 -17.25
CA THR A 44 -14.90 20.60 -17.44
C THR A 44 -13.87 19.48 -17.40
N ARG A 45 -14.24 18.38 -16.73
CA ARG A 45 -13.41 17.18 -16.65
C ARG A 45 -14.27 15.93 -16.72
N LYS A 46 -13.76 14.91 -17.43
CA LYS A 46 -14.30 13.55 -17.42
C LYS A 46 -13.15 12.60 -17.13
N ILE A 47 -13.30 11.80 -16.09
CA ILE A 47 -12.32 10.80 -15.67
C ILE A 47 -12.99 9.44 -15.79
N SER A 48 -12.28 8.47 -16.37
CA SER A 48 -12.72 7.08 -16.51
C SER A 48 -11.53 6.13 -16.24
N GLN A 49 -11.80 4.85 -16.15
CA GLN A 49 -10.72 3.83 -16.00
C GLN A 49 -9.76 3.82 -17.21
N ASN A 50 -10.21 4.27 -18.37
CA ASN A 50 -9.43 4.29 -19.60
C ASN A 50 -8.71 5.63 -19.85
N GLY A 51 -8.81 6.58 -18.91
CA GLY A 51 -8.17 7.88 -19.04
C GLY A 51 -9.06 9.06 -18.70
N PHE A 52 -8.55 10.26 -18.98
CA PHE A 52 -9.26 11.50 -18.69
C PHE A 52 -9.26 12.45 -19.88
N ASN A 53 -10.24 13.38 -19.84
CA ASN A 53 -10.34 14.53 -20.72
C ASN A 53 -10.69 15.76 -19.87
N ALA A 54 -9.90 16.84 -20.03
CA ALA A 54 -10.06 18.05 -19.25
C ALA A 54 -9.93 19.28 -20.15
N HIS A 55 -10.73 20.31 -19.87
CA HIS A 55 -10.74 21.56 -20.64
C HIS A 55 -10.63 22.75 -19.70
N TRP A 56 -9.79 23.68 -20.08
CA TRP A 56 -9.61 24.97 -19.40
C TRP A 56 -9.92 26.11 -20.35
N LYS A 57 -10.53 27.17 -19.81
CA LYS A 57 -10.72 28.45 -20.47
C LYS A 57 -10.32 29.55 -19.49
N ILE A 58 -9.16 30.11 -19.69
CA ILE A 58 -8.56 31.09 -18.79
C ILE A 58 -8.52 32.46 -19.48
N LEU A 59 -9.07 33.44 -18.79
CA LEU A 59 -9.03 34.85 -19.22
C LEU A 59 -7.79 35.55 -18.63
N ASP A 60 -7.34 36.63 -19.25
CA ASP A 60 -6.26 37.47 -18.75
C ASP A 60 -6.51 38.03 -17.33
N LEU A 61 -7.78 38.23 -16.97
CA LEU A 61 -8.20 38.65 -15.61
C LEU A 61 -7.99 37.58 -14.51
N ASN A 62 -7.83 36.33 -14.88
CA ASN A 62 -7.64 35.23 -13.94
C ASN A 62 -6.17 35.02 -13.54
N ARG A 63 -5.23 35.66 -14.23
CA ARG A 63 -3.80 35.51 -13.98
C ARG A 63 -3.21 36.68 -13.15
N ASN A 64 -2.03 36.52 -12.60
CA ASN A 64 -1.38 37.49 -11.71
C ASN A 64 -0.53 38.52 -12.42
N TYR A 65 -0.51 38.54 -13.75
CA TYR A 65 0.29 39.48 -14.55
C TYR A 65 -0.53 40.08 -15.68
N PRO A 66 -0.26 41.36 -16.03
CA PRO A 66 -0.95 42.07 -17.09
C PRO A 66 -0.58 41.52 -18.47
N GLN A 67 -1.26 42.03 -19.51
CA GLN A 67 -0.98 41.64 -20.89
C GLN A 67 0.34 42.27 -21.42
N GLN A 68 0.76 43.37 -20.84
CA GLN A 68 1.99 44.08 -21.20
C GLN A 68 2.69 44.55 -19.93
N TRP A 69 3.99 44.30 -19.83
CA TRP A 69 4.85 44.79 -18.74
C TRP A 69 6.27 45.05 -19.29
N LYS A 70 7.05 45.75 -18.50
CA LYS A 70 8.49 45.94 -18.70
C LYS A 70 9.21 45.22 -17.56
N ASP A 71 10.42 44.77 -17.87
CA ASP A 71 11.31 44.08 -16.94
C ASP A 71 10.80 42.72 -16.44
N ASP A 72 11.57 42.04 -15.61
CA ASP A 72 11.27 40.72 -15.06
C ASP A 72 10.40 40.81 -13.77
N ALA A 73 9.39 41.71 -13.76
CA ALA A 73 8.58 41.99 -12.56
C ALA A 73 7.57 40.87 -12.21
N TYR A 74 7.30 39.93 -13.10
CA TYR A 74 6.27 38.91 -12.93
C TYR A 74 6.81 37.49 -13.18
N ASN A 75 6.44 36.58 -12.28
CA ASN A 75 6.71 35.16 -12.45
C ASN A 75 5.49 34.47 -13.08
N PHE A 76 5.65 33.86 -14.25
CA PHE A 76 4.59 33.16 -14.99
C PHE A 76 4.18 31.87 -14.28
N ALA A 77 5.15 31.20 -13.63
CA ALA A 77 4.92 29.95 -12.94
C ALA A 77 3.83 30.03 -11.86
N ASP A 78 3.65 31.22 -11.27
CA ASP A 78 2.60 31.47 -10.26
C ASP A 78 1.17 31.36 -10.82
N SER A 79 1.00 31.41 -12.13
CA SER A 79 -0.28 31.25 -12.82
C SER A 79 -0.37 29.96 -13.63
N ALA A 80 0.61 29.07 -13.47
CA ALA A 80 0.62 27.79 -14.16
C ALA A 80 -0.58 26.92 -13.73
N PHE A 81 -1.12 26.18 -14.69
CA PHE A 81 -2.18 25.21 -14.49
C PHE A 81 -1.87 23.95 -15.28
N GLY A 82 -2.36 22.83 -14.83
CA GLY A 82 -2.09 21.58 -15.54
C GLY A 82 -2.55 20.35 -14.81
N VAL A 83 -1.92 19.24 -15.15
CA VAL A 83 -2.20 17.92 -14.55
C VAL A 83 -0.90 17.25 -14.14
N ARG A 84 -0.92 16.67 -12.96
CA ARG A 84 0.08 15.70 -12.51
C ARG A 84 -0.50 14.31 -12.66
N LEU A 85 0.24 13.45 -13.32
CA LEU A 85 -0.13 12.06 -13.54
C LEU A 85 0.27 11.28 -12.29
N ILE A 86 -0.66 11.14 -11.35
CA ILE A 86 -0.41 10.36 -10.14
C ILE A 86 -0.49 8.88 -10.52
N ARG A 87 0.57 8.13 -10.26
CA ARG A 87 0.45 6.68 -10.20
C ARG A 87 -0.33 6.35 -8.92
N PRO A 88 -1.47 5.63 -9.00
CA PRO A 88 -2.11 5.10 -7.80
C PRO A 88 -1.05 4.33 -7.03
N VAL A 89 -1.03 4.47 -5.72
CA VAL A 89 0.01 3.99 -4.77
C VAL A 89 0.82 2.86 -5.34
N ASP A 90 2.06 3.17 -5.70
CA ASP A 90 2.93 2.33 -6.50
C ASP A 90 2.94 0.93 -5.88
N GLU A 91 2.69 -0.12 -6.66
CA GLU A 91 2.72 -1.51 -6.17
C GLU A 91 4.03 -1.79 -5.43
N TYR A 92 5.09 -1.08 -5.84
CA TYR A 92 6.38 -1.06 -5.16
C TYR A 92 6.30 -0.50 -3.73
N LEU A 93 5.56 0.59 -3.50
CA LEU A 93 5.36 1.15 -2.15
C LEU A 93 4.56 0.20 -1.24
N LYS A 94 3.60 -0.54 -1.79
CA LYS A 94 2.88 -1.57 -1.04
C LYS A 94 3.79 -2.73 -0.67
N ASN A 95 4.65 -3.17 -1.58
CA ASN A 95 5.66 -4.20 -1.31
C ASN A 95 6.65 -3.74 -0.22
N GLU A 96 7.16 -2.51 -0.31
CA GLU A 96 8.05 -1.93 0.69
C GLU A 96 7.38 -1.83 2.07
N ARG A 97 6.13 -1.36 2.13
CA ARG A 97 5.35 -1.33 3.37
C ARG A 97 5.14 -2.73 3.93
N THR A 98 4.84 -3.72 3.09
CA THR A 98 4.68 -5.11 3.52
C THR A 98 5.96 -5.64 4.15
N ALA A 99 7.12 -5.35 3.57
CA ALA A 99 8.41 -5.73 4.14
C ALA A 99 8.67 -5.07 5.51
N LYS A 100 8.25 -3.82 5.71
CA LYS A 100 8.36 -3.13 7.01
C LYS A 100 7.50 -3.79 8.10
N TYR A 101 6.36 -4.39 7.74
CA TYR A 101 5.53 -5.15 8.68
C TYR A 101 5.96 -6.61 8.86
N ALA A 102 7.05 -7.05 8.19
CA ALA A 102 7.54 -8.43 8.29
C ALA A 102 7.84 -8.85 9.72
N ILE A 103 8.49 -7.99 10.49
CA ILE A 103 8.85 -8.27 11.88
C ILE A 103 7.61 -8.55 12.75
N LEU A 104 6.49 -7.87 12.47
CA LEU A 104 5.23 -8.09 13.18
C LEU A 104 4.65 -9.47 12.85
N VAL A 105 4.60 -9.86 11.57
CA VAL A 105 4.09 -11.16 11.13
C VAL A 105 4.93 -12.29 11.72
N ILE A 106 6.26 -12.18 11.61
CA ILE A 106 7.19 -13.18 12.13
C ILE A 106 7.08 -13.29 13.65
N GLY A 107 7.10 -12.14 14.34
CA GLY A 107 7.02 -12.08 15.81
C GLY A 107 5.71 -12.66 16.35
N LEU A 108 4.56 -12.28 15.77
CA LEU A 108 3.27 -12.81 16.18
C LEU A 108 3.14 -14.31 15.88
N THR A 109 3.67 -14.78 14.75
CA THR A 109 3.65 -16.20 14.41
C THR A 109 4.47 -17.00 15.42
N PHE A 110 5.69 -16.57 15.74
CA PHE A 110 6.52 -17.24 16.74
C PHE A 110 5.89 -17.20 18.13
N LEU A 111 5.23 -16.11 18.47
CA LEU A 111 4.51 -15.99 19.72
C LEU A 111 3.35 -17.00 19.85
N ILE A 112 2.60 -17.25 18.77
CA ILE A 112 1.55 -18.28 18.73
C ILE A 112 2.16 -19.66 19.01
N TYR A 113 3.25 -20.00 18.36
CA TYR A 113 3.94 -21.28 18.58
C TYR A 113 4.45 -21.40 20.00
N PHE A 114 5.05 -20.35 20.54
CA PHE A 114 5.51 -20.29 21.93
C PHE A 114 4.36 -20.53 22.94
N PHE A 115 3.21 -19.89 22.73
CA PHE A 115 2.04 -20.14 23.59
C PHE A 115 1.51 -21.57 23.45
N PHE A 116 1.48 -22.13 22.26
CA PHE A 116 1.08 -23.52 22.07
C PHE A 116 2.04 -24.47 22.79
N GLU A 117 3.33 -24.27 22.68
CA GLU A 117 4.36 -25.03 23.37
C GLU A 117 4.19 -24.96 24.90
N THR A 118 4.08 -23.73 25.42
CA THR A 118 3.99 -23.49 26.87
C THR A 118 2.68 -24.00 27.48
N LEU A 119 1.53 -23.69 26.84
CA LEU A 119 0.21 -24.06 27.38
C LEU A 119 -0.10 -25.56 27.26
N ARG A 120 0.47 -26.23 26.28
CA ARG A 120 0.19 -27.66 26.01
C ARG A 120 1.34 -28.55 26.41
N LYS A 121 2.42 -28.04 27.01
CA LYS A 121 3.57 -28.79 27.53
C LYS A 121 4.19 -29.77 26.52
N PHE A 122 4.29 -29.37 25.23
CA PHE A 122 5.07 -30.11 24.24
C PHE A 122 6.25 -29.25 23.79
N ARG A 123 7.34 -29.89 23.36
CA ARG A 123 8.57 -29.20 22.96
C ARG A 123 8.65 -29.11 21.44
N ILE A 124 8.87 -27.90 20.96
CA ILE A 124 9.16 -27.63 19.55
C ILE A 124 10.66 -27.44 19.40
N HIS A 125 11.27 -28.19 18.49
CA HIS A 125 12.70 -28.08 18.28
C HIS A 125 13.05 -26.73 17.60
N PRO A 126 14.15 -26.04 17.99
CA PRO A 126 14.52 -24.74 17.40
C PRO A 126 14.61 -24.74 15.86
N PHE A 127 15.00 -25.88 15.27
CA PHE A 127 15.04 -26.05 13.83
C PHE A 127 13.63 -25.91 13.18
N GLN A 128 12.57 -26.30 13.87
CA GLN A 128 11.20 -26.15 13.41
C GLN A 128 10.77 -24.67 13.38
N TYR A 129 11.17 -23.90 14.38
CA TYR A 129 10.99 -22.44 14.39
C TYR A 129 11.72 -21.78 13.20
N LEU A 130 12.95 -22.24 12.92
CA LEU A 130 13.72 -21.73 11.77
C LEU A 130 13.00 -22.00 10.45
N LEU A 131 12.47 -23.20 10.24
CA LEU A 131 11.75 -23.55 9.01
C LEU A 131 10.46 -22.72 8.85
N ILE A 132 9.73 -22.48 9.94
CA ILE A 132 8.55 -21.62 9.94
C ILE A 132 8.94 -20.16 9.60
N GLY A 133 10.00 -19.66 10.20
CA GLY A 133 10.56 -18.35 9.90
C GLY A 133 10.98 -18.22 8.43
N LEU A 134 11.62 -19.25 7.88
CA LEU A 134 11.99 -19.29 6.46
C LEU A 134 10.77 -19.27 5.55
N ALA A 135 9.71 -20.01 5.88
CA ALA A 135 8.45 -19.98 5.13
C ALA A 135 7.83 -18.56 5.12
N LEU A 136 7.90 -17.83 6.25
CA LEU A 136 7.44 -16.44 6.32
C LEU A 136 8.31 -15.50 5.48
N VAL A 137 9.63 -15.73 5.38
CA VAL A 137 10.51 -14.96 4.49
C VAL A 137 10.17 -15.25 3.03
N VAL A 138 9.92 -16.51 2.68
CA VAL A 138 9.53 -16.90 1.31
C VAL A 138 8.22 -16.23 0.89
N PHE A 139 7.29 -15.96 1.81
CA PHE A 139 6.09 -15.16 1.51
C PHE A 139 6.43 -13.84 0.83
N TYR A 140 7.42 -13.09 1.34
CA TYR A 140 7.82 -11.80 0.78
C TYR A 140 8.45 -11.94 -0.61
N LEU A 141 9.21 -13.00 -0.84
CA LEU A 141 9.76 -13.31 -2.16
C LEU A 141 8.67 -13.65 -3.18
N LEU A 142 7.69 -14.47 -2.78
CA LEU A 142 6.54 -14.80 -3.60
C LEU A 142 5.68 -13.56 -3.91
N LEU A 143 5.41 -12.75 -2.88
CA LEU A 143 4.66 -11.51 -3.05
C LEU A 143 5.33 -10.58 -4.05
N LEU A 144 6.63 -10.35 -3.92
CA LEU A 144 7.38 -9.48 -4.83
C LEU A 144 7.35 -10.04 -6.26
N SER A 145 7.64 -11.32 -6.43
CA SER A 145 7.67 -11.97 -7.75
C SER A 145 6.31 -11.97 -8.45
N PHE A 146 5.24 -12.28 -7.73
CA PHE A 146 3.90 -12.31 -8.31
C PHE A 146 3.30 -10.91 -8.52
N SER A 147 3.64 -9.93 -7.67
CA SER A 147 3.10 -8.57 -7.81
C SER A 147 3.47 -7.92 -9.14
N GLU A 148 4.62 -8.26 -9.70
CA GLU A 148 5.04 -7.79 -11.03
C GLU A 148 4.19 -8.36 -12.18
N GLN A 149 3.59 -9.54 -11.99
CA GLN A 149 2.85 -10.25 -13.04
C GLN A 149 1.34 -10.03 -12.95
N ILE A 150 0.76 -10.11 -11.76
CA ILE A 150 -0.69 -10.14 -11.54
C ILE A 150 -1.20 -8.99 -10.66
N GLY A 151 -0.33 -8.04 -10.32
CA GLY A 151 -0.64 -6.92 -9.44
C GLY A 151 -0.66 -7.30 -7.96
N PHE A 152 -0.47 -6.31 -7.08
CA PHE A 152 -0.25 -6.51 -5.65
C PHE A 152 -1.38 -7.30 -4.95
N ASN A 153 -2.65 -6.96 -5.19
CA ASN A 153 -3.76 -7.54 -4.44
C ASN A 153 -3.92 -9.05 -4.69
N ALA A 154 -3.84 -9.47 -5.96
CA ALA A 154 -3.91 -10.88 -6.33
C ALA A 154 -2.66 -11.63 -5.84
N ALA A 155 -1.48 -11.04 -6.02
CA ALA A 155 -0.21 -11.59 -5.57
C ALA A 155 -0.18 -11.83 -4.05
N TYR A 156 -0.68 -10.85 -3.28
CA TYR A 156 -0.79 -10.99 -1.82
C TYR A 156 -1.68 -12.17 -1.43
N GLY A 157 -2.86 -12.28 -2.04
CA GLY A 157 -3.77 -13.40 -1.77
C GLY A 157 -3.14 -14.76 -2.05
N VAL A 158 -2.50 -14.90 -3.22
CA VAL A 158 -1.83 -16.16 -3.62
C VAL A 158 -0.67 -16.47 -2.68
N ALA A 159 0.21 -15.50 -2.39
CA ALA A 159 1.36 -15.70 -1.50
C ALA A 159 0.92 -16.04 -0.06
N ALA A 160 -0.12 -15.36 0.46
CA ALA A 160 -0.65 -15.62 1.79
C ALA A 160 -1.25 -17.03 1.90
N VAL A 161 -2.10 -17.44 0.96
CA VAL A 161 -2.69 -18.78 0.95
C VAL A 161 -1.61 -19.85 0.83
N ALA A 162 -0.63 -19.68 -0.05
CA ALA A 162 0.48 -20.62 -0.21
C ALA A 162 1.29 -20.75 1.09
N THR A 163 1.62 -19.63 1.75
CA THR A 163 2.42 -19.62 2.97
C THR A 163 1.66 -20.19 4.16
N ILE A 164 0.39 -19.79 4.36
CA ILE A 164 -0.46 -20.35 5.41
C ILE A 164 -0.64 -21.86 5.20
N GLY A 165 -0.88 -22.27 3.95
CA GLY A 165 -1.00 -23.69 3.61
C GLY A 165 0.27 -24.47 3.91
N LEU A 166 1.44 -23.96 3.53
CA LEU A 166 2.74 -24.57 3.81
C LEU A 166 3.01 -24.72 5.31
N ILE A 167 2.82 -23.63 6.07
CA ILE A 167 3.02 -23.64 7.52
C ILE A 167 2.03 -24.59 8.20
N SER A 168 0.76 -24.58 7.79
CA SER A 168 -0.27 -25.45 8.34
C SER A 168 0.01 -26.93 8.03
N PHE A 169 0.39 -27.22 6.78
CA PHE A 169 0.78 -28.59 6.38
C PHE A 169 1.97 -29.11 7.20
N TYR A 170 3.01 -28.30 7.33
CA TYR A 170 4.17 -28.65 8.15
C TYR A 170 3.80 -28.83 9.62
N SER A 171 2.98 -27.91 10.16
CA SER A 171 2.56 -27.92 11.56
C SER A 171 1.64 -29.09 11.92
N ALA A 172 0.98 -29.72 10.95
CA ALA A 172 0.17 -30.90 11.18
C ALA A 172 1.00 -32.06 11.74
N SER A 173 2.26 -32.18 11.34
CA SER A 173 3.18 -33.19 11.89
C SER A 173 3.77 -32.81 13.24
N VAL A 174 3.88 -31.49 13.53
CA VAL A 174 4.47 -30.95 14.76
C VAL A 174 3.47 -30.93 15.90
N LEU A 175 2.28 -30.36 15.67
CA LEU A 175 1.27 -30.09 16.70
C LEU A 175 0.48 -31.35 17.13
N ARG A 176 0.42 -32.40 16.31
CA ARG A 176 -0.26 -33.70 16.56
C ARG A 176 -1.74 -33.60 17.00
N LEU A 177 -2.28 -32.43 17.24
CA LEU A 177 -3.65 -32.18 17.67
C LEU A 177 -4.38 -31.34 16.61
N PRO A 178 -5.44 -31.86 15.99
CA PRO A 178 -6.14 -31.17 14.90
C PRO A 178 -6.73 -29.81 15.34
N ILE A 179 -7.15 -29.70 16.59
CA ILE A 179 -7.69 -28.44 17.12
C ILE A 179 -6.64 -27.31 17.13
N LEU A 180 -5.39 -27.62 17.48
CA LEU A 180 -4.29 -26.64 17.48
C LEU A 180 -3.92 -26.23 16.06
N LEU A 181 -3.99 -27.17 15.12
CA LEU A 181 -3.75 -26.89 13.71
C LEU A 181 -4.80 -25.93 13.15
N ILE A 182 -6.08 -26.16 13.44
CA ILE A 182 -7.17 -25.26 13.04
C ILE A 182 -6.99 -23.88 13.68
N GLN A 183 -6.68 -23.83 14.97
CA GLN A 183 -6.43 -22.55 15.66
C GLN A 183 -5.26 -21.80 15.05
N LEU A 184 -4.14 -22.48 14.76
CA LEU A 184 -2.97 -21.90 14.08
C LEU A 184 -3.36 -21.30 12.73
N THR A 185 -4.04 -22.08 11.89
CA THR A 185 -4.44 -21.66 10.54
C THR A 185 -5.35 -20.44 10.59
N ILE A 186 -6.31 -20.40 11.50
CA ILE A 186 -7.20 -19.25 11.69
C ILE A 186 -6.42 -18.03 12.18
N LEU A 187 -5.52 -18.19 13.16
CA LEU A 187 -4.72 -17.08 13.67
C LEU A 187 -3.78 -16.51 12.61
N LEU A 188 -3.13 -17.38 11.81
CA LEU A 188 -2.34 -16.92 10.65
C LEU A 188 -3.22 -16.18 9.65
N GLY A 189 -4.40 -16.71 9.33
CA GLY A 189 -5.37 -16.03 8.46
C GLY A 189 -5.75 -14.64 8.96
N ILE A 190 -5.98 -14.49 10.28
CA ILE A 190 -6.27 -13.19 10.89
C ILE A 190 -5.07 -12.23 10.77
N ILE A 191 -3.84 -12.69 11.04
CA ILE A 191 -2.63 -11.87 10.94
C ILE A 191 -2.43 -11.39 9.50
N PHE A 192 -2.45 -12.30 8.53
CA PHE A 192 -2.28 -11.93 7.11
C PHE A 192 -3.43 -11.05 6.61
N GLY A 193 -4.68 -11.35 7.02
CA GLY A 193 -5.84 -10.52 6.68
C GLY A 193 -5.75 -9.12 7.27
N PHE A 194 -5.35 -8.98 8.53
CA PHE A 194 -5.13 -7.68 9.17
C PHE A 194 -4.05 -6.87 8.44
N ILE A 195 -2.90 -7.47 8.13
CA ILE A 195 -1.84 -6.79 7.39
C ILE A 195 -2.33 -6.35 6.01
N PHE A 196 -3.09 -7.19 5.30
CA PHE A 196 -3.68 -6.82 4.01
C PHE A 196 -4.55 -5.56 4.13
N VAL A 197 -5.43 -5.49 5.14
CA VAL A 197 -6.27 -4.30 5.39
C VAL A 197 -5.41 -3.08 5.68
N VAL A 198 -4.40 -3.19 6.55
CA VAL A 198 -3.48 -2.07 6.87
C VAL A 198 -2.76 -1.55 5.62
N LEU A 199 -2.37 -2.45 4.70
CA LEU A 199 -1.69 -2.08 3.45
C LEU A 199 -2.60 -1.36 2.45
N GLN A 200 -3.92 -1.54 2.54
CA GLN A 200 -4.89 -0.81 1.72
C GLN A 200 -5.18 0.60 2.25
N LEU A 201 -4.87 0.86 3.54
CA LEU A 201 -5.06 2.17 4.14
C LEU A 201 -3.87 3.07 3.80
N GLU A 202 -4.13 4.18 3.10
CA GLU A 202 -3.09 5.15 2.74
C GLU A 202 -2.77 6.09 3.89
N ASP A 203 -3.79 6.80 4.41
CA ASP A 203 -3.63 7.84 5.42
C ASP A 203 -3.66 7.30 6.86
N PHE A 204 -4.38 6.19 7.10
CA PHE A 204 -4.58 5.63 8.43
C PHE A 204 -3.74 4.37 8.73
N ALA A 205 -2.79 4.03 7.86
CA ALA A 205 -1.97 2.82 8.02
C ALA A 205 -1.18 2.82 9.34
N LEU A 206 -0.63 3.96 9.76
CA LEU A 206 0.10 4.09 11.02
C LEU A 206 -0.83 3.88 12.23
N LEU A 207 -2.02 4.49 12.21
CA LEU A 207 -3.00 4.36 13.28
C LEU A 207 -3.51 2.91 13.38
N ALA A 208 -3.88 2.30 12.25
CA ALA A 208 -4.33 0.90 12.21
C ALA A 208 -3.22 -0.05 12.66
N GLY A 209 -1.98 0.16 12.21
CA GLY A 209 -0.82 -0.63 12.61
C GLY A 209 -0.52 -0.54 14.11
N SER A 210 -0.52 0.65 14.69
CA SER A 210 -0.30 0.85 16.13
C SER A 210 -1.41 0.25 16.97
N LEU A 211 -2.68 0.40 16.56
CA LEU A 211 -3.82 -0.22 17.23
C LEU A 211 -3.74 -1.75 17.16
N GLY A 212 -3.33 -2.30 16.02
CA GLY A 212 -3.13 -3.74 15.86
C GLY A 212 -2.05 -4.29 16.78
N ILE A 213 -0.91 -3.60 16.90
CA ILE A 213 0.16 -3.97 17.84
C ILE A 213 -0.34 -3.89 19.29
N PHE A 214 -1.09 -2.84 19.63
CA PHE A 214 -1.68 -2.70 20.96
C PHE A 214 -2.64 -3.85 21.30
N VAL A 215 -3.54 -4.21 20.37
CA VAL A 215 -4.48 -5.33 20.55
C VAL A 215 -3.73 -6.65 20.65
N ALA A 216 -2.71 -6.88 19.81
CA ALA A 216 -1.88 -8.06 19.87
C ALA A 216 -1.17 -8.17 21.22
N LEU A 217 -0.56 -7.09 21.71
CA LEU A 217 0.09 -7.04 23.02
C LEU A 217 -0.91 -7.30 24.15
N ALA A 218 -2.09 -6.68 24.11
CA ALA A 218 -3.14 -6.91 25.10
C ALA A 218 -3.59 -8.39 25.15
N ALA A 219 -3.75 -9.01 23.97
CA ALA A 219 -4.07 -10.44 23.87
C ALA A 219 -2.96 -11.31 24.50
N VAL A 220 -1.70 -11.02 24.16
CA VAL A 220 -0.52 -11.70 24.74
C VAL A 220 -0.51 -11.58 26.26
N MET A 221 -0.68 -10.39 26.80
CA MET A 221 -0.71 -10.16 28.24
C MET A 221 -1.88 -10.91 28.91
N PHE A 222 -3.06 -10.91 28.26
CA PHE A 222 -4.23 -11.62 28.77
C PHE A 222 -4.02 -13.14 28.83
N TYR A 223 -3.48 -13.74 27.77
CA TYR A 223 -3.20 -15.18 27.74
C TYR A 223 -2.02 -15.57 28.63
N SER A 224 -1.01 -14.72 28.72
CA SER A 224 0.18 -14.90 29.57
C SER A 224 -0.16 -15.03 31.07
N ARG A 225 -1.24 -14.40 31.53
CA ARG A 225 -1.71 -14.51 32.92
C ARG A 225 -2.06 -15.94 33.35
N LYS A 226 -2.35 -16.84 32.40
CA LYS A 226 -2.68 -18.24 32.65
C LYS A 226 -1.48 -19.15 32.69
N VAL A 227 -0.30 -18.65 32.41
CA VAL A 227 0.98 -19.37 32.36
C VAL A 227 1.63 -19.30 33.76
N ASP A 228 1.93 -20.43 34.34
CA ASP A 228 2.76 -20.49 35.54
C ASP A 228 4.24 -20.44 35.13
N TRP A 229 4.81 -19.23 35.18
CA TRP A 229 6.17 -18.95 34.72
C TRP A 229 7.26 -19.57 35.61
N TYR A 230 6.91 -19.99 36.84
CA TYR A 230 7.88 -20.53 37.78
C TYR A 230 7.95 -22.07 37.75
N ASN A 231 6.96 -22.74 37.15
CA ASN A 231 6.85 -24.20 37.06
C ASN A 231 6.80 -24.67 35.60
N LEU A 232 7.68 -24.18 34.75
CA LEU A 232 7.79 -24.55 33.32
C LEU A 232 8.64 -25.81 33.07
N GLU A 233 8.99 -26.60 34.11
CA GLU A 233 9.70 -27.88 33.97
C GLU A 233 8.84 -29.00 33.42
#